data_0572c7889bc40c6c996c6f136ca495df
#
_entry.id   0572c7889bc40c6c996c6f136ca495df
#
_cell.length_a   1.000
_cell.length_b   1.000
_cell.length_c   1.000
_cell.angle_alpha   90.00
_cell.angle_beta   90.00
_cell.angle_gamma   90.00
#
_symmetry.space_group_name_H-M   'P 1'
#
loop_
_entity.id
_entity.type
_entity.pdbx_description
1 polymer ?
#
loop_
_entity_poly.entity_id
_entity_poly.type
_entity_poly.pdbx_seq_one_letter_code
_entity_poly.pdbx_strand_id
1 'polypeptide(L)'
;ILIFGVGGAAWAAVSSETAPVNLTTEQWRGNSFTFLALPADKQAAGYEIFPVDQAELGFEGDRSVRSSYTGHVGKEAVVTEIVSFPAGYQNEYLVYLTVKDTGEKLVGRTMRGQLDGLVLTADLTNAKEQFLGKVVYPKFRELSGVYVPGINSAPGTVAAAIGSPATVVDVYTGNQTQEPIWLILSINGEKAILPIAYSWTNMPVDSLTQTPPWQDALFTEDPRVSFGWSLDAWNKIESGIVEEGMTKGQIRLSWGKPVSTQEDDTVWIYGTKKLGFTGDILHSIETVE
;
A
#
# COMPACT_ATOMS: atom_id res chain seq x y z
N ILE A 1 -47.91 -0.27 17.86
CA ILE A 1 -46.61 0.37 18.18
C ILE A 1 -45.56 -0.35 17.36
N LEU A 2 -45.16 0.27 16.23
CA LEU A 2 -44.03 -0.21 15.40
C LEU A 2 -42.75 0.45 15.90
N ILE A 3 -41.83 -0.37 16.36
CA ILE A 3 -40.47 0.09 16.70
C ILE A 3 -39.61 -0.07 15.44
N PHE A 4 -39.24 1.04 14.83
CA PHE A 4 -38.22 1.07 13.78
C PHE A 4 -36.83 0.98 14.45
N GLY A 5 -36.20 -0.18 14.33
CA GLY A 5 -34.80 -0.34 14.67
C GLY A 5 -33.95 0.34 13.59
N VAL A 6 -33.23 1.38 13.97
CA VAL A 6 -32.18 2.00 13.13
C VAL A 6 -30.98 1.04 13.14
N GLY A 7 -30.86 0.29 12.07
CA GLY A 7 -29.67 -0.53 11.82
C GLY A 7 -28.50 0.37 11.45
N GLY A 8 -27.52 0.49 12.34
CA GLY A 8 -26.22 1.01 12.00
C GLY A 8 -25.62 0.15 10.88
N ALA A 9 -25.26 0.76 9.76
CA ALA A 9 -24.54 0.09 8.70
C ALA A 9 -23.15 -0.28 9.21
N ALA A 10 -23.04 -1.50 9.72
CA ALA A 10 -21.77 -2.14 9.93
C ALA A 10 -21.01 -2.10 8.59
N TRP A 11 -19.73 -1.83 8.64
CA TRP A 11 -18.78 -2.12 7.59
C TRP A 11 -18.76 -3.64 7.40
N ALA A 12 -19.75 -4.15 6.69
CA ALA A 12 -20.02 -5.56 6.67
C ALA A 12 -19.58 -6.18 5.37
N ALA A 13 -18.89 -7.21 5.64
CA ALA A 13 -18.80 -8.43 4.85
C ALA A 13 -18.19 -8.26 3.46
N VAL A 14 -16.89 -8.18 3.47
CA VAL A 14 -16.08 -8.82 2.43
C VAL A 14 -16.57 -10.27 2.33
N SER A 15 -17.08 -10.66 1.15
CA SER A 15 -17.20 -12.05 0.73
C SER A 15 -15.98 -12.83 1.19
N SER A 16 -16.10 -14.12 1.43
CA SER A 16 -15.12 -15.07 1.95
C SER A 16 -13.82 -15.19 1.12
N GLU A 17 -13.23 -14.06 0.76
CA GLU A 17 -11.86 -13.97 0.27
C GLU A 17 -10.95 -14.10 1.48
N THR A 18 -10.04 -15.05 1.46
CA THR A 18 -9.03 -15.25 2.48
C THR A 18 -8.32 -13.92 2.72
N ALA A 19 -8.49 -13.36 3.91
CA ALA A 19 -7.79 -12.14 4.29
C ALA A 19 -6.29 -12.33 4.04
N PRO A 20 -5.58 -11.31 3.52
CA PRO A 20 -4.16 -11.43 3.27
C PRO A 20 -3.44 -11.79 4.56
N VAL A 21 -2.50 -12.72 4.48
CA VAL A 21 -1.72 -13.17 5.63
C VAL A 21 -0.63 -12.13 5.89
N ASN A 22 -0.72 -11.44 7.02
CA ASN A 22 0.31 -10.53 7.48
C ASN A 22 1.38 -11.33 8.25
N LEU A 23 2.60 -11.39 7.72
CA LEU A 23 3.70 -12.11 8.35
C LEU A 23 4.59 -11.12 9.10
N THR A 24 4.88 -11.42 10.37
CA THR A 24 5.98 -10.76 11.09
C THR A 24 7.32 -11.26 10.56
N THR A 25 8.41 -10.54 10.84
CA THR A 25 9.75 -10.91 10.34
C THR A 25 10.14 -12.34 10.73
N GLU A 26 9.79 -12.77 11.92
CA GLU A 26 10.08 -14.14 12.40
C GLU A 26 9.36 -15.22 11.60
N GLN A 27 8.25 -14.87 10.97
CA GLN A 27 7.43 -15.80 10.17
C GLN A 27 7.85 -15.86 8.69
N TRP A 28 8.84 -15.07 8.26
CA TRP A 28 9.25 -15.06 6.84
C TRP A 28 9.98 -16.32 6.40
N ARG A 29 10.51 -17.12 7.33
CA ARG A 29 11.25 -18.36 6.98
C ARG A 29 10.39 -19.28 6.11
N GLY A 30 10.97 -19.72 4.99
CA GLY A 30 10.30 -20.55 3.99
C GLY A 30 9.48 -19.78 2.97
N ASN A 31 9.22 -18.49 3.20
CA ASN A 31 8.51 -17.64 2.24
C ASN A 31 9.48 -17.04 1.22
N SER A 32 8.96 -16.74 0.04
CA SER A 32 9.72 -16.14 -1.05
C SER A 32 9.41 -14.65 -1.16
N PHE A 33 10.43 -13.88 -1.47
CA PHE A 33 10.34 -12.47 -1.78
C PHE A 33 10.85 -12.19 -3.19
N THR A 34 10.23 -11.26 -3.88
CA THR A 34 10.62 -10.80 -5.22
C THR A 34 11.32 -9.45 -5.11
N PHE A 35 12.45 -9.29 -5.80
CA PHE A 35 13.18 -8.03 -5.87
C PHE A 35 12.42 -7.03 -6.73
N LEU A 36 12.15 -5.84 -6.18
CA LEU A 36 11.43 -4.75 -6.83
C LEU A 36 12.26 -4.06 -7.93
N ALA A 37 11.58 -3.40 -8.85
CA ALA A 37 12.21 -2.52 -9.84
C ALA A 37 12.56 -1.17 -9.19
N LEU A 38 13.72 -1.05 -8.54
CA LEU A 38 14.12 0.16 -7.82
C LEU A 38 14.03 1.43 -8.68
N PRO A 39 13.70 2.60 -8.08
CA PRO A 39 13.77 3.88 -8.76
C PRO A 39 15.15 4.15 -9.37
N ALA A 40 15.20 4.90 -10.46
CA ALA A 40 16.41 5.10 -11.25
C ALA A 40 17.61 5.64 -10.44
N ASP A 41 17.35 6.51 -9.48
CA ASP A 41 18.35 7.08 -8.57
C ASP A 41 18.94 6.05 -7.58
N LYS A 42 18.22 4.96 -7.30
CA LYS A 42 18.66 3.89 -6.40
C LYS A 42 19.31 2.70 -7.13
N GLN A 43 19.09 2.55 -8.44
CA GLN A 43 19.57 1.40 -9.20
C GLN A 43 21.11 1.24 -9.17
N ALA A 44 21.84 2.35 -9.23
CA ALA A 44 23.30 2.32 -9.16
C ALA A 44 23.84 1.84 -7.79
N ALA A 45 23.09 2.09 -6.72
CA ALA A 45 23.46 1.63 -5.38
C ALA A 45 23.08 0.17 -5.13
N GLY A 46 22.07 -0.35 -5.84
CA GLY A 46 21.55 -1.69 -5.65
C GLY A 46 20.72 -1.84 -4.36
N TYR A 47 20.45 -3.10 -3.98
CA TYR A 47 19.67 -3.44 -2.80
C TYR A 47 20.54 -3.47 -1.54
N GLU A 48 20.01 -3.03 -0.41
CA GLU A 48 20.68 -3.16 0.92
C GLU A 48 20.62 -4.59 1.43
N ILE A 49 21.04 -5.51 0.59
CA ILE A 49 21.12 -6.94 0.81
C ILE A 49 22.48 -7.38 0.27
N PHE A 50 23.19 -8.22 1.01
CA PHE A 50 24.60 -8.48 0.80
C PHE A 50 24.84 -9.96 0.51
N PRO A 51 25.80 -10.32 -0.37
CA PRO A 51 26.30 -11.70 -0.44
C PRO A 51 26.81 -12.15 0.93
N VAL A 52 26.47 -13.37 1.36
CA VAL A 52 26.81 -13.85 2.72
C VAL A 52 28.31 -13.88 2.99
N ASP A 53 29.12 -14.23 1.99
CA ASP A 53 30.58 -14.24 2.09
C ASP A 53 31.22 -12.83 2.26
N GLN A 54 30.46 -11.78 1.96
CA GLN A 54 30.89 -10.40 2.07
C GLN A 54 30.13 -9.61 3.15
N ALA A 55 29.18 -10.25 3.84
CA ALA A 55 28.30 -9.58 4.80
C ALA A 55 29.05 -8.95 5.98
N GLU A 56 30.15 -9.57 6.43
CA GLU A 56 30.97 -9.03 7.52
C GLU A 56 31.64 -7.70 7.14
N LEU A 57 31.91 -7.49 5.84
CA LEU A 57 32.51 -6.26 5.33
C LEU A 57 31.47 -5.20 4.98
N GLY A 58 30.21 -5.60 4.69
CA GLY A 58 29.17 -4.76 4.13
C GLY A 58 28.31 -3.98 5.11
N PHE A 59 28.24 -4.40 6.37
CA PHE A 59 27.29 -3.79 7.31
C PHE A 59 27.65 -2.37 7.75
N GLU A 60 28.84 -1.88 7.48
CA GLU A 60 29.27 -0.51 7.79
C GLU A 60 29.17 0.48 6.61
N GLY A 61 28.43 0.15 5.56
CA GLY A 61 28.07 1.09 4.51
C GLY A 61 28.89 1.06 3.24
N ASP A 62 29.72 0.04 3.02
CA ASP A 62 30.39 -0.15 1.72
C ASP A 62 29.37 -0.56 0.65
N ARG A 63 29.02 0.37 -0.23
CA ARG A 63 28.07 0.18 -1.31
C ARG A 63 28.54 -0.81 -2.39
N SER A 64 29.84 -1.08 -2.44
CA SER A 64 30.41 -1.97 -3.46
C SER A 64 30.06 -3.45 -3.26
N VAL A 65 29.64 -3.83 -2.05
CA VAL A 65 29.27 -5.21 -1.70
C VAL A 65 27.76 -5.47 -1.72
N ARG A 66 26.93 -4.46 -2.03
CA ARG A 66 25.48 -4.62 -2.15
C ARG A 66 25.10 -5.49 -3.34
N SER A 67 23.97 -6.20 -3.23
CA SER A 67 23.40 -6.93 -4.36
C SER A 67 23.04 -5.97 -5.50
N SER A 68 23.58 -6.22 -6.71
CA SER A 68 23.39 -5.32 -7.85
C SER A 68 21.95 -5.34 -8.34
N TYR A 69 21.43 -4.17 -8.75
CA TYR A 69 20.09 -4.05 -9.32
C TYR A 69 19.90 -4.97 -10.53
N THR A 70 20.77 -4.89 -11.53
CA THR A 70 20.65 -5.64 -12.78
C THR A 70 20.75 -7.15 -12.60
N GLY A 71 21.46 -7.59 -11.54
CA GLY A 71 21.60 -9.01 -11.22
C GLY A 71 20.39 -9.62 -10.53
N HIS A 72 19.53 -8.80 -9.90
CA HIS A 72 18.50 -9.28 -8.99
C HIS A 72 17.08 -8.82 -9.30
N VAL A 73 16.89 -7.71 -10.03
CA VAL A 73 15.55 -7.18 -10.33
C VAL A 73 14.61 -8.27 -10.90
N GLY A 74 13.44 -8.40 -10.30
CA GLY A 74 12.42 -9.37 -10.70
C GLY A 74 12.71 -10.83 -10.29
N LYS A 75 13.88 -11.14 -9.74
CA LYS A 75 14.20 -12.48 -9.24
C LYS A 75 13.51 -12.75 -7.90
N GLU A 76 13.33 -14.03 -7.62
CA GLU A 76 12.80 -14.50 -6.34
C GLU A 76 13.91 -15.07 -5.45
N ALA A 77 13.83 -14.76 -4.17
CA ALA A 77 14.68 -15.37 -3.16
C ALA A 77 13.82 -15.93 -2.01
N VAL A 78 14.17 -17.13 -1.54
CA VAL A 78 13.51 -17.76 -0.41
C VAL A 78 14.26 -17.42 0.88
N VAL A 79 13.53 -17.07 1.94
CA VAL A 79 14.11 -16.86 3.27
C VAL A 79 14.42 -18.22 3.88
N THR A 80 15.70 -18.50 4.11
CA THR A 80 16.18 -19.78 4.62
C THR A 80 16.36 -19.79 6.12
N GLU A 81 16.78 -18.65 6.69
CA GLU A 81 17.04 -18.51 8.12
C GLU A 81 16.78 -17.07 8.57
N ILE A 82 16.40 -16.92 9.82
CA ILE A 82 16.23 -15.61 10.49
C ILE A 82 16.91 -15.72 11.85
N VAL A 83 17.86 -14.82 12.10
CA VAL A 83 18.54 -14.69 13.39
C VAL A 83 18.13 -13.36 13.99
N SER A 84 17.54 -13.38 15.18
CA SER A 84 17.20 -12.17 15.92
C SER A 84 18.15 -12.01 17.10
N PHE A 85 18.50 -10.77 17.39
CA PHE A 85 19.29 -10.42 18.58
C PHE A 85 18.86 -9.07 19.14
N PRO A 86 18.98 -8.88 20.48
CA PRO A 86 18.61 -7.62 21.10
C PRO A 86 19.50 -6.47 20.64
N ALA A 87 18.88 -5.36 20.23
CA ALA A 87 19.56 -4.12 19.85
C ALA A 87 18.88 -2.93 20.55
N GLY A 88 19.32 -2.64 21.77
CA GLY A 88 18.70 -1.61 22.59
C GLY A 88 17.28 -2.00 23.06
N TYR A 89 16.27 -1.23 22.64
CA TYR A 89 14.87 -1.44 23.04
C TYR A 89 14.06 -2.29 22.03
N GLN A 90 14.68 -2.75 20.95
CA GLN A 90 14.03 -3.56 19.92
C GLN A 90 14.94 -4.70 19.45
N ASN A 91 14.39 -5.65 18.72
CA ASN A 91 15.18 -6.70 18.11
C ASN A 91 15.72 -6.22 16.75
N GLU A 92 16.92 -6.67 16.45
CA GLU A 92 17.51 -6.61 15.12
C GLU A 92 17.48 -8.01 14.51
N TYR A 93 17.28 -8.08 13.20
CA TYR A 93 17.16 -9.33 12.46
C TYR A 93 18.19 -9.39 11.34
N LEU A 94 18.87 -10.52 11.23
CA LEU A 94 19.56 -10.96 10.03
C LEU A 94 18.66 -11.94 9.29
N VAL A 95 18.30 -11.62 8.06
CA VAL A 95 17.43 -12.40 7.20
C VAL A 95 18.27 -13.00 6.09
N TYR A 96 18.48 -14.32 6.14
CA TYR A 96 19.24 -15.06 5.13
C TYR A 96 18.29 -15.51 4.01
N LEU A 97 18.69 -15.22 2.76
CA LEU A 97 17.92 -15.52 1.57
C LEU A 97 18.76 -16.36 0.61
N THR A 98 18.08 -17.19 -0.17
CA THR A 98 18.70 -17.91 -1.30
C THR A 98 17.94 -17.57 -2.57
N VAL A 99 18.62 -16.97 -3.54
CA VAL A 99 18.05 -16.64 -4.85
C VAL A 99 17.72 -17.93 -5.59
N LYS A 100 16.47 -18.08 -6.04
CA LYS A 100 15.97 -19.38 -6.52
C LYS A 100 16.66 -19.88 -7.81
N ASP A 101 16.95 -18.99 -8.73
CA ASP A 101 17.51 -19.35 -10.05
C ASP A 101 19.03 -19.56 -10.03
N THR A 102 19.75 -18.88 -9.14
CA THR A 102 21.21 -18.94 -9.08
C THR A 102 21.76 -19.72 -7.90
N GLY A 103 20.95 -19.90 -6.84
CA GLY A 103 21.42 -20.46 -5.57
C GLY A 103 22.30 -19.51 -4.76
N GLU A 104 22.46 -18.26 -5.20
CA GLU A 104 23.23 -17.22 -4.49
C GLU A 104 22.66 -17.00 -3.09
N LYS A 105 23.55 -16.97 -2.10
CA LYS A 105 23.20 -16.74 -0.69
C LYS A 105 23.40 -15.29 -0.32
N LEU A 106 22.36 -14.69 0.18
CA LEU A 106 22.29 -13.29 0.55
C LEU A 106 21.88 -13.12 2.00
N VAL A 107 22.18 -11.97 2.60
CA VAL A 107 21.72 -11.58 3.92
C VAL A 107 21.28 -10.12 3.92
N GLY A 108 20.10 -9.86 4.44
CA GLY A 108 19.59 -8.53 4.74
C GLY A 108 19.60 -8.29 6.25
N ARG A 109 19.75 -7.03 6.66
CA ARG A 109 19.70 -6.60 8.06
C ARG A 109 18.55 -5.62 8.27
N THR A 110 17.73 -5.85 9.29
CA THR A 110 16.61 -4.95 9.60
C THR A 110 16.37 -4.82 11.11
N MET A 111 16.12 -3.60 11.54
CA MET A 111 15.69 -3.29 12.92
C MET A 111 14.18 -3.08 13.02
N ARG A 112 13.51 -2.81 11.90
CA ARG A 112 12.08 -2.47 11.85
C ARG A 112 11.20 -3.54 11.23
N GLY A 113 11.76 -4.72 10.93
CA GLY A 113 11.03 -5.79 10.27
C GLY A 113 10.74 -5.49 8.80
N GLN A 114 11.57 -4.67 8.13
CA GLN A 114 11.44 -4.32 6.73
C GLN A 114 12.79 -4.46 6.02
N LEU A 115 12.80 -5.12 4.87
CA LEU A 115 13.90 -5.12 3.91
C LEU A 115 13.50 -4.32 2.67
N ASP A 116 14.18 -3.21 2.43
CA ASP A 116 13.89 -2.34 1.29
C ASP A 116 14.15 -3.05 -0.05
N GLY A 117 13.26 -2.78 -1.00
CA GLY A 117 13.37 -3.32 -2.35
C GLY A 117 12.85 -4.74 -2.53
N LEU A 118 12.11 -5.27 -1.56
CA LEU A 118 11.48 -6.60 -1.62
C LEU A 118 9.96 -6.53 -1.43
N VAL A 119 9.25 -7.44 -2.09
CA VAL A 119 7.83 -7.73 -1.86
C VAL A 119 7.64 -9.23 -1.61
N LEU A 120 6.71 -9.61 -0.72
CA LEU A 120 6.33 -11.01 -0.56
C LEU A 120 5.77 -11.54 -1.90
N THR A 121 6.37 -12.59 -2.44
CA THR A 121 5.97 -13.14 -3.75
C THR A 121 4.51 -13.59 -3.77
N ALA A 122 4.01 -14.13 -2.66
CA ALA A 122 2.60 -14.49 -2.51
C ALA A 122 1.67 -13.28 -2.65
N ASP A 123 2.05 -12.11 -2.14
CA ASP A 123 1.25 -10.89 -2.29
C ASP A 123 1.09 -10.46 -3.75
N LEU A 124 2.17 -10.55 -4.54
CA LEU A 124 2.10 -10.28 -5.97
C LEU A 124 1.21 -11.29 -6.72
N THR A 125 1.30 -12.56 -6.36
CA THR A 125 0.46 -13.62 -6.93
C THR A 125 -1.01 -13.40 -6.58
N ASN A 126 -1.31 -13.19 -5.30
CA ASN A 126 -2.66 -12.95 -4.82
C ASN A 126 -3.27 -11.67 -5.43
N ALA A 127 -2.48 -10.60 -5.57
CA ALA A 127 -2.94 -9.38 -6.23
C ALA A 127 -3.32 -9.62 -7.70
N LYS A 128 -2.54 -10.45 -8.42
CA LYS A 128 -2.88 -10.85 -9.79
C LYS A 128 -4.18 -11.64 -9.84
N GLU A 129 -4.35 -12.63 -8.97
CA GLU A 129 -5.56 -13.45 -8.90
C GLU A 129 -6.79 -12.64 -8.50
N GLN A 130 -6.62 -11.70 -7.58
CA GLN A 130 -7.72 -10.89 -7.09
C GLN A 130 -8.14 -9.79 -8.05
N PHE A 131 -7.20 -9.10 -8.72
CA PHE A 131 -7.52 -7.87 -9.44
C PHE A 131 -7.41 -7.97 -10.95
N LEU A 132 -6.55 -8.82 -11.53
CA LEU A 132 -6.32 -8.85 -12.98
C LEU A 132 -7.61 -9.14 -13.75
N GLY A 133 -7.91 -8.32 -14.72
CA GLY A 133 -9.11 -8.41 -15.57
C GLY A 133 -10.40 -7.96 -14.90
N LYS A 134 -10.37 -7.55 -13.64
CA LYS A 134 -11.56 -7.10 -12.89
C LYS A 134 -11.71 -5.57 -12.94
N VAL A 135 -12.93 -5.12 -12.68
CA VAL A 135 -13.23 -3.71 -12.46
C VAL A 135 -13.00 -3.39 -11.00
N VAL A 136 -12.26 -2.31 -10.77
CA VAL A 136 -12.02 -1.71 -9.44
C VAL A 136 -12.40 -0.23 -9.48
N TYR A 137 -12.53 0.39 -8.32
CA TYR A 137 -12.97 1.78 -8.19
C TYR A 137 -11.94 2.56 -7.36
N PRO A 138 -11.01 3.29 -8.00
CA PRO A 138 -9.97 4.06 -7.31
C PRO A 138 -10.54 5.11 -6.37
N LYS A 139 -9.80 5.38 -5.28
CA LYS A 139 -10.13 6.41 -4.28
C LYS A 139 -9.35 7.72 -4.51
N PHE A 140 -8.83 7.91 -5.70
CA PHE A 140 -8.01 9.07 -6.09
C PHE A 140 -8.65 9.80 -7.26
N ARG A 141 -8.45 11.12 -7.32
CA ARG A 141 -8.91 11.97 -8.44
C ARG A 141 -7.98 11.92 -9.64
N GLU A 142 -6.71 11.64 -9.37
CA GLU A 142 -5.65 11.61 -10.36
C GLU A 142 -4.71 10.44 -10.06
N LEU A 143 -4.23 9.79 -11.09
CA LEU A 143 -3.24 8.73 -11.02
C LEU A 143 -2.08 9.03 -11.97
N SER A 144 -0.91 8.49 -11.69
CA SER A 144 0.21 8.56 -12.63
C SER A 144 -0.09 7.75 -13.87
N GLY A 145 0.16 8.33 -15.04
CA GLY A 145 0.13 7.60 -16.30
C GLY A 145 1.30 6.61 -16.41
N VAL A 146 1.23 5.72 -17.37
CA VAL A 146 2.30 4.75 -17.66
C VAL A 146 3.39 5.44 -18.49
N TYR A 147 4.65 5.32 -18.07
CA TYR A 147 5.79 5.72 -18.89
C TYR A 147 5.97 4.72 -20.04
N VAL A 148 5.99 5.23 -21.27
CA VAL A 148 6.27 4.42 -22.47
C VAL A 148 7.48 5.00 -23.18
N PRO A 149 8.63 4.30 -23.19
CA PRO A 149 9.84 4.76 -23.87
C PRO A 149 9.57 5.09 -25.35
N GLY A 150 10.04 6.25 -25.81
CA GLY A 150 9.84 6.71 -27.18
C GLY A 150 8.48 7.35 -27.47
N ILE A 151 7.52 7.31 -26.54
CA ILE A 151 6.21 7.95 -26.68
C ILE A 151 6.09 9.17 -25.78
N ASN A 152 6.50 9.07 -24.50
CA ASN A 152 6.51 10.18 -23.58
C ASN A 152 7.85 10.30 -22.85
N SER A 153 8.21 11.49 -22.43
CA SER A 153 9.45 11.76 -21.67
C SER A 153 9.28 11.54 -20.16
N ALA A 154 8.05 11.57 -19.68
CA ALA A 154 7.66 11.33 -18.29
C ALA A 154 6.22 10.82 -18.25
N PRO A 155 5.81 10.08 -17.20
CA PRO A 155 4.40 9.74 -17.02
C PRO A 155 3.59 11.03 -16.83
N GLY A 156 2.50 11.16 -17.58
CA GLY A 156 1.51 12.20 -17.37
C GLY A 156 0.59 11.88 -16.19
N THR A 157 -0.37 12.76 -15.94
CA THR A 157 -1.46 12.53 -14.99
C THR A 157 -2.71 12.07 -15.74
N VAL A 158 -3.35 11.01 -15.24
CA VAL A 158 -4.63 10.49 -15.74
C VAL A 158 -5.72 10.84 -14.74
N ALA A 159 -6.75 11.55 -15.19
CA ALA A 159 -7.89 11.86 -14.34
C ALA A 159 -8.69 10.58 -14.00
N ALA A 160 -8.94 10.38 -12.72
CA ALA A 160 -9.67 9.23 -12.19
C ALA A 160 -10.71 9.76 -11.19
N ALA A 161 -11.98 9.91 -11.61
CA ALA A 161 -13.00 10.33 -10.65
C ALA A 161 -13.15 9.29 -9.53
N ILE A 162 -13.20 9.76 -8.28
CA ILE A 162 -13.29 8.90 -7.09
C ILE A 162 -14.47 7.92 -7.22
N GLY A 163 -14.20 6.63 -7.06
CA GLY A 163 -15.22 5.59 -7.15
C GLY A 163 -15.79 5.40 -8.56
N SER A 164 -15.08 5.84 -9.61
CA SER A 164 -15.42 5.51 -11.00
C SER A 164 -14.79 4.20 -11.43
N PRO A 165 -15.45 3.41 -12.30
CA PRO A 165 -14.93 2.10 -12.70
C PRO A 165 -13.64 2.21 -13.50
N ALA A 166 -12.67 1.38 -13.18
CA ALA A 166 -11.44 1.19 -13.91
C ALA A 166 -11.13 -0.31 -14.06
N THR A 167 -10.71 -0.75 -15.24
CA THR A 167 -10.35 -2.17 -15.43
C THR A 167 -8.88 -2.38 -15.17
N VAL A 168 -8.53 -3.35 -14.33
CA VAL A 168 -7.14 -3.76 -14.13
C VAL A 168 -6.68 -4.58 -15.33
N VAL A 169 -5.78 -4.03 -16.13
CA VAL A 169 -5.28 -4.66 -17.36
C VAL A 169 -3.95 -5.38 -17.15
N ASP A 170 -3.23 -5.05 -16.10
CA ASP A 170 -2.00 -5.75 -15.73
C ASP A 170 -1.65 -5.52 -14.25
N VAL A 171 -0.73 -6.36 -13.70
CA VAL A 171 -0.23 -6.26 -12.32
C VAL A 171 1.27 -6.53 -12.32
N TYR A 172 2.05 -5.55 -11.90
CA TYR A 172 3.52 -5.61 -11.85
C TYR A 172 4.06 -5.39 -10.43
N THR A 173 5.33 -5.71 -10.25
CA THR A 173 6.09 -5.23 -9.10
C THR A 173 6.20 -3.71 -9.15
N GLY A 174 5.97 -3.07 -8.00
CA GLY A 174 6.26 -1.66 -7.83
C GLY A 174 7.74 -1.36 -7.69
N ASN A 175 8.05 -0.13 -7.30
CA ASN A 175 9.43 0.35 -7.17
C ASN A 175 9.79 0.80 -5.74
N GLN A 176 8.87 0.70 -4.81
CA GLN A 176 9.05 1.06 -3.40
C GLN A 176 8.43 0.00 -2.49
N THR A 177 9.06 -0.25 -1.35
CA THR A 177 8.60 -1.26 -0.39
C THR A 177 7.24 -0.94 0.20
N GLN A 178 6.89 0.35 0.33
CA GLN A 178 5.60 0.81 0.85
C GLN A 178 4.46 0.62 -0.16
N GLU A 179 4.77 0.59 -1.45
CA GLU A 179 3.83 0.45 -2.56
C GLU A 179 4.37 -0.59 -3.56
N PRO A 180 4.54 -1.85 -3.11
CA PRO A 180 5.37 -2.82 -3.81
C PRO A 180 4.69 -3.45 -5.03
N ILE A 181 3.43 -3.13 -5.29
CA ILE A 181 2.63 -3.70 -6.38
C ILE A 181 1.97 -2.55 -7.14
N TRP A 182 2.05 -2.61 -8.46
CA TRP A 182 1.37 -1.68 -9.35
C TRP A 182 0.24 -2.37 -10.09
N LEU A 183 -0.99 -1.90 -9.86
CA LEU A 183 -2.12 -2.24 -10.71
C LEU A 183 -2.12 -1.27 -11.89
N ILE A 184 -2.08 -1.81 -13.11
CA ILE A 184 -2.22 -1.00 -14.33
C ILE A 184 -3.69 -0.94 -14.68
N LEU A 185 -4.25 0.24 -14.57
CA LEU A 185 -5.66 0.50 -14.79
C LEU A 185 -5.89 1.03 -16.23
N SER A 186 -6.98 0.62 -16.85
CA SER A 186 -7.54 1.29 -18.02
C SER A 186 -8.71 2.17 -17.57
N ILE A 187 -8.56 3.50 -17.77
CA ILE A 187 -9.53 4.52 -17.39
C ILE A 187 -9.83 5.35 -18.65
N ASN A 188 -11.04 5.32 -19.17
CA ASN A 188 -11.45 6.06 -20.38
C ASN A 188 -10.49 5.86 -21.58
N GLY A 189 -9.88 4.68 -21.70
CA GLY A 189 -8.92 4.36 -22.77
C GLY A 189 -7.47 4.73 -22.50
N GLU A 190 -7.18 5.43 -21.41
CA GLU A 190 -5.82 5.73 -20.95
C GLU A 190 -5.35 4.70 -19.91
N LYS A 191 -4.04 4.50 -19.84
CA LYS A 191 -3.43 3.62 -18.83
C LYS A 191 -2.87 4.43 -17.67
N ALA A 192 -3.23 4.02 -16.46
CA ALA A 192 -2.77 4.63 -15.23
C ALA A 192 -2.18 3.58 -14.28
N ILE A 193 -1.31 4.01 -13.37
CA ILE A 193 -0.72 3.19 -12.32
C ILE A 193 -1.44 3.50 -11.01
N LEU A 194 -1.95 2.46 -10.34
CA LEU A 194 -2.41 2.51 -8.97
C LEU A 194 -1.47 1.69 -8.10
N PRO A 195 -0.58 2.34 -7.32
CA PRO A 195 0.30 1.65 -6.39
C PRO A 195 -0.49 1.11 -5.20
N ILE A 196 -0.20 -0.13 -4.79
CA ILE A 196 -0.80 -0.77 -3.62
C ILE A 196 0.24 -1.59 -2.84
N ALA A 197 -0.08 -1.91 -1.59
CA ALA A 197 0.45 -3.07 -0.88
C ALA A 197 -0.70 -4.06 -0.65
N TYR A 198 -0.44 -5.36 -0.83
CA TYR A 198 -1.49 -6.38 -0.71
C TYR A 198 -1.69 -6.81 0.74
N SER A 199 -0.60 -7.04 1.47
CA SER A 199 -0.59 -7.31 2.91
C SER A 199 0.30 -6.30 3.65
N TRP A 200 0.38 -6.44 4.98
CA TRP A 200 1.32 -5.69 5.81
C TRP A 200 2.70 -6.36 5.94
N THR A 201 2.93 -7.48 5.23
CA THR A 201 4.23 -8.15 5.23
C THR A 201 5.30 -7.28 4.61
N ASN A 202 6.44 -7.14 5.28
CA ASN A 202 7.54 -6.26 4.86
C ASN A 202 7.19 -4.76 4.82
N MET A 203 6.16 -4.35 5.54
CA MET A 203 5.75 -2.95 5.68
C MET A 203 6.23 -2.38 7.02
N PRO A 204 6.40 -1.06 7.16
CA PRO A 204 6.74 -0.45 8.44
C PRO A 204 5.72 -0.78 9.54
N VAL A 205 6.21 -1.15 10.73
CA VAL A 205 5.37 -1.61 11.85
C VAL A 205 4.41 -0.51 12.36
N ASP A 206 4.83 0.74 12.30
CA ASP A 206 4.05 1.92 12.68
C ASP A 206 2.83 2.17 11.78
N SER A 207 2.78 1.54 10.61
CA SER A 207 1.68 1.62 9.66
C SER A 207 0.65 0.50 9.82
N LEU A 208 0.87 -0.43 10.77
CA LEU A 208 0.01 -1.59 10.93
C LEU A 208 -1.40 -1.20 11.35
N THR A 209 -2.36 -1.62 10.53
CA THR A 209 -3.79 -1.62 10.81
C THR A 209 -4.34 -3.04 10.57
N GLN A 210 -5.60 -3.30 10.94
CA GLN A 210 -6.23 -4.59 10.62
C GLN A 210 -6.76 -4.65 9.17
N THR A 211 -6.84 -3.51 8.52
CA THR A 211 -7.35 -3.39 7.14
C THR A 211 -6.20 -3.59 6.16
N PRO A 212 -6.33 -4.45 5.14
CA PRO A 212 -5.33 -4.59 4.09
C PRO A 212 -5.01 -3.25 3.42
N PRO A 213 -3.72 -2.95 3.13
CA PRO A 213 -3.32 -1.64 2.61
C PRO A 213 -3.98 -1.24 1.28
N TRP A 214 -4.25 -2.20 0.37
CA TRP A 214 -4.92 -1.93 -0.89
C TRP A 214 -6.34 -1.37 -0.72
N GLN A 215 -7.02 -1.68 0.39
CA GLN A 215 -8.35 -1.16 0.70
C GLN A 215 -8.35 0.36 0.93
N ASP A 216 -7.20 0.94 1.22
CA ASP A 216 -7.08 2.41 1.28
C ASP A 216 -7.05 3.05 -0.12
N ALA A 217 -6.68 2.28 -1.15
CA ALA A 217 -6.49 2.77 -2.50
C ALA A 217 -7.69 2.58 -3.43
N LEU A 218 -8.52 1.54 -3.20
CA LEU A 218 -9.61 1.19 -4.11
C LEU A 218 -10.78 0.53 -3.39
N PHE A 219 -11.92 0.44 -4.08
CA PHE A 219 -13.04 -0.44 -3.76
C PHE A 219 -13.10 -1.56 -4.79
N THR A 220 -13.51 -2.75 -4.35
CA THR A 220 -13.75 -3.92 -5.23
C THR A 220 -15.18 -3.98 -5.76
N GLU A 221 -16.09 -3.23 -5.15
CA GLU A 221 -17.49 -3.09 -5.53
C GLU A 221 -17.81 -1.63 -5.84
N ASP A 222 -18.87 -1.38 -6.64
CA ASP A 222 -19.30 -0.02 -6.96
C ASP A 222 -19.72 0.74 -5.69
N PRO A 223 -18.93 1.73 -5.25
CA PRO A 223 -19.22 2.46 -4.03
C PRO A 223 -20.47 3.36 -4.16
N ARG A 224 -20.86 3.72 -5.39
CA ARG A 224 -22.09 4.51 -5.61
C ARG A 224 -23.34 3.68 -5.31
N VAL A 225 -23.26 2.37 -5.59
CA VAL A 225 -24.33 1.42 -5.22
C VAL A 225 -24.24 1.05 -3.75
N SER A 226 -23.04 0.71 -3.26
CA SER A 226 -22.86 0.18 -1.90
C SER A 226 -23.15 1.22 -0.81
N PHE A 227 -22.80 2.49 -1.02
CA PHE A 227 -23.06 3.53 -0.01
C PHE A 227 -24.41 4.21 -0.17
N GLY A 228 -25.00 4.20 -1.36
CA GLY A 228 -26.29 4.85 -1.60
C GLY A 228 -26.29 6.37 -1.34
N TRP A 229 -25.12 7.02 -1.38
CA TRP A 229 -25.03 8.48 -1.19
C TRP A 229 -25.63 9.23 -2.36
N SER A 230 -26.16 10.42 -2.08
CA SER A 230 -26.74 11.28 -3.12
C SER A 230 -25.68 11.73 -4.14
N LEU A 231 -26.12 12.11 -5.32
CA LEU A 231 -25.26 12.71 -6.34
C LEU A 231 -24.56 13.98 -5.81
N ASP A 232 -25.27 14.78 -5.02
CA ASP A 232 -24.70 15.99 -4.38
C ASP A 232 -23.53 15.63 -3.46
N ALA A 233 -23.67 14.59 -2.64
CA ALA A 233 -22.57 14.11 -1.78
C ALA A 233 -21.36 13.66 -2.60
N TRP A 234 -21.56 12.93 -3.70
CA TRP A 234 -20.47 12.53 -4.62
C TRP A 234 -19.81 13.74 -5.28
N ASN A 235 -20.59 14.74 -5.72
CA ASN A 235 -20.04 15.96 -6.30
C ASN A 235 -19.17 16.76 -5.30
N LYS A 236 -19.58 16.82 -4.03
CA LYS A 236 -18.79 17.44 -2.95
C LYS A 236 -17.49 16.68 -2.71
N ILE A 237 -17.57 15.35 -2.63
CA ILE A 237 -16.38 14.49 -2.49
C ILE A 237 -15.40 14.76 -3.64
N GLU A 238 -15.86 14.73 -4.89
CA GLU A 238 -15.03 15.02 -6.08
C GLU A 238 -14.41 16.42 -6.03
N SER A 239 -15.16 17.40 -5.58
CA SER A 239 -14.69 18.78 -5.47
C SER A 239 -13.78 19.05 -4.28
N GLY A 240 -13.50 18.05 -3.44
CA GLY A 240 -12.70 18.21 -2.23
C GLY A 240 -13.39 19.06 -1.15
N ILE A 241 -14.72 19.12 -1.18
CA ILE A 241 -15.53 19.86 -0.22
C ILE A 241 -15.82 19.00 0.99
N VAL A 242 -15.63 19.56 2.18
CA VAL A 242 -16.07 19.00 3.47
C VAL A 242 -16.92 20.02 4.17
N GLU A 243 -18.11 19.60 4.62
CA GLU A 243 -19.08 20.45 5.33
C GLU A 243 -19.76 19.67 6.46
N GLU A 244 -20.38 20.38 7.39
CA GLU A 244 -21.17 19.79 8.45
C GLU A 244 -22.29 18.92 7.90
N GLY A 245 -22.56 17.79 8.58
CA GLY A 245 -23.50 16.76 8.14
C GLY A 245 -22.88 15.66 7.29
N MET A 246 -21.65 15.79 6.82
CA MET A 246 -20.94 14.71 6.12
C MET A 246 -20.50 13.62 7.10
N THR A 247 -20.47 12.37 6.61
CA THR A 247 -19.93 11.23 7.36
C THR A 247 -18.41 11.18 7.32
N LYS A 248 -17.80 10.51 8.30
CA LYS A 248 -16.35 10.21 8.31
C LYS A 248 -15.88 9.56 7.00
N GLY A 249 -16.68 8.63 6.45
CA GLY A 249 -16.39 7.97 5.17
C GLY A 249 -16.34 8.95 4.00
N GLN A 250 -17.30 9.88 3.90
CA GLN A 250 -17.32 10.93 2.88
C GLN A 250 -16.11 11.86 3.00
N ILE A 251 -15.76 12.25 4.23
CA ILE A 251 -14.61 13.12 4.49
C ILE A 251 -13.29 12.44 4.12
N ARG A 252 -13.13 11.16 4.47
CA ARG A 252 -11.93 10.39 4.06
C ARG A 252 -11.79 10.28 2.55
N LEU A 253 -12.88 10.15 1.81
CA LEU A 253 -12.83 10.18 0.35
C LEU A 253 -12.56 11.57 -0.20
N SER A 254 -13.04 12.63 0.47
CA SER A 254 -12.85 14.02 0.05
C SER A 254 -11.44 14.53 0.34
N TRP A 255 -10.95 14.36 1.57
CA TRP A 255 -9.67 14.92 2.06
C TRP A 255 -8.58 13.88 2.35
N GLY A 256 -8.87 12.59 2.22
CA GLY A 256 -7.93 11.53 2.57
C GLY A 256 -7.93 11.20 4.07
N LYS A 257 -6.87 10.56 4.54
CA LYS A 257 -6.69 10.25 5.96
C LYS A 257 -6.37 11.52 6.76
N PRO A 258 -6.91 11.68 7.98
CA PRO A 258 -6.51 12.77 8.88
C PRO A 258 -5.03 12.59 9.28
N VAL A 259 -4.35 13.70 9.57
CA VAL A 259 -2.98 13.70 10.10
C VAL A 259 -2.93 13.02 11.48
N SER A 260 -3.96 13.24 12.28
CA SER A 260 -4.14 12.57 13.57
C SER A 260 -5.61 12.54 13.98
N THR A 261 -5.93 11.62 14.88
CA THR A 261 -7.24 11.53 15.53
C THR A 261 -7.07 11.67 17.03
N GLN A 262 -8.05 12.25 17.70
CA GLN A 262 -8.07 12.52 19.13
C GLN A 262 -9.44 12.14 19.71
N GLU A 263 -9.52 12.06 21.04
CA GLU A 263 -10.78 11.87 21.79
C GLU A 263 -11.59 10.66 21.29
N ASP A 264 -10.95 9.49 21.25
CA ASP A 264 -11.58 8.24 20.78
C ASP A 264 -12.20 8.38 19.37
N ASP A 265 -11.43 8.98 18.45
CA ASP A 265 -11.81 9.19 17.04
C ASP A 265 -13.01 10.16 16.83
N THR A 266 -13.36 10.96 17.84
CA THR A 266 -14.39 12.01 17.69
C THR A 266 -13.82 13.34 17.20
N VAL A 267 -12.50 13.50 17.17
CA VAL A 267 -11.82 14.68 16.66
C VAL A 267 -10.77 14.28 15.63
N TRP A 268 -10.84 14.87 14.44
CA TRP A 268 -9.88 14.66 13.36
C TRP A 268 -9.12 15.92 13.02
N ILE A 269 -7.82 15.79 12.77
CA ILE A 269 -6.94 16.93 12.43
C ILE A 269 -6.48 16.80 10.98
N TYR A 270 -6.72 17.85 10.19
CA TYR A 270 -6.27 18.01 8.81
C TYR A 270 -5.50 19.33 8.69
N GLY A 271 -4.19 19.28 8.84
CA GLY A 271 -3.35 20.50 8.86
C GLY A 271 -3.83 21.49 9.90
N THR A 272 -4.32 22.64 9.47
CA THR A 272 -4.89 23.70 10.33
C THR A 272 -6.40 23.52 10.60
N LYS A 273 -7.03 22.44 10.17
CA LYS A 273 -8.45 22.18 10.39
C LYS A 273 -8.64 21.10 11.45
N LYS A 274 -9.53 21.39 12.39
CA LYS A 274 -10.00 20.47 13.41
C LYS A 274 -11.48 20.19 13.16
N LEU A 275 -11.81 18.91 12.96
CA LEU A 275 -13.15 18.42 12.67
C LEU A 275 -13.69 17.70 13.90
N GLY A 276 -14.86 18.10 14.39
CA GLY A 276 -15.54 17.48 15.52
C GLY A 276 -16.73 16.62 15.07
N PHE A 277 -16.83 15.41 15.60
CA PHE A 277 -17.84 14.42 15.23
C PHE A 277 -18.76 14.06 16.38
N THR A 278 -20.03 13.83 16.04
CA THR A 278 -20.99 13.12 16.89
C THR A 278 -21.32 11.80 16.21
N GLY A 279 -20.81 10.70 16.78
CA GLY A 279 -20.83 9.40 16.11
C GLY A 279 -20.05 9.45 14.80
N ASP A 280 -20.70 9.21 13.66
CA ASP A 280 -20.08 9.24 12.33
C ASP A 280 -20.28 10.59 11.60
N ILE A 281 -21.03 11.53 12.18
CA ILE A 281 -21.45 12.76 11.50
C ILE A 281 -20.62 13.95 11.97
N LEU A 282 -20.10 14.72 11.02
CA LEU A 282 -19.39 15.97 11.25
C LEU A 282 -20.34 17.06 11.75
N HIS A 283 -20.04 17.66 12.88
CA HIS A 283 -20.84 18.76 13.47
C HIS A 283 -20.10 20.08 13.61
N SER A 284 -18.77 20.09 13.52
CA SER A 284 -17.98 21.33 13.59
C SER A 284 -16.70 21.27 12.79
N ILE A 285 -16.36 22.40 12.20
CA ILE A 285 -15.06 22.62 11.52
C ILE A 285 -14.43 23.89 12.12
N GLU A 286 -13.31 23.72 12.79
CA GLU A 286 -12.56 24.79 13.41
C GLU A 286 -11.22 24.98 12.70
N THR A 287 -10.71 26.23 12.69
CA THR A 287 -9.32 26.50 12.26
C THR A 287 -8.47 26.60 13.52
N VAL A 288 -7.41 25.82 13.58
CA VAL A 288 -6.41 25.83 14.67
C VAL A 288 -5.25 26.70 14.20
N GLU A 289 -4.84 27.66 15.03
CA GLU A 289 -3.68 28.53 14.77
C GLU A 289 -2.35 27.78 14.95
#